data_4a9a69dbd9a66387ac35b344990f5f64
#
_entry.id   4a9a69dbd9a66387ac35b344990f5f64
#
_cell.length_a   1.000
_cell.length_b   1.000
_cell.length_c   1.000
_cell.angle_alpha   90.00
_cell.angle_beta   90.00
_cell.angle_gamma   90.00
#
_symmetry.space_group_name_H-M   'P 1'
#
loop_
_entity.id
_entity.type
_entity.pdbx_description
1 polymer ?
#
loop_
_entity_poly.entity_id
_entity_poly.type
_entity_poly.pdbx_seq_one_letter_code
_entity_poly.pdbx_strand_id
1 'polypeptide(L)'
;MKAADCFCQFVICWVYFAVNSYVSTAVEVRYQCPCCGYKTLEAPGALELCPVCWWEDDGQENEDASEVRLSVNGQLSLNQARTNYGEFGAAHPRFLPYVRKPQRVEQ
;
A
#
# COMPACT_ATOMS: atom_id res chain seq x y z
N MET A 1 33.80 -34.06 17.32
CA MET A 1 33.30 -33.37 17.48
C MET A 1 33.23 -32.20 16.86
N LYS A 2 33.99 -31.77 16.10
CA LYS A 2 33.82 -30.67 15.50
C LYS A 2 32.72 -30.64 14.62
N ALA A 3 32.29 -31.64 14.06
CA ALA A 3 31.16 -31.66 13.17
C ALA A 3 29.92 -31.22 13.91
N ALA A 4 29.84 -31.62 15.17
CA ALA A 4 28.68 -31.21 15.94
C ALA A 4 28.68 -29.72 16.18
N ASP A 5 29.85 -29.18 16.43
CA ASP A 5 29.93 -27.76 16.66
C ASP A 5 29.56 -26.99 15.44
N CYS A 6 30.05 -27.42 14.31
CA CYS A 6 29.69 -26.74 13.09
C CYS A 6 28.22 -26.85 12.83
N PHE A 7 27.68 -27.98 13.15
CA PHE A 7 26.25 -28.16 12.93
C PHE A 7 25.44 -27.22 13.79
N CYS A 8 25.85 -27.03 15.01
CA CYS A 8 25.12 -26.11 15.89
C CYS A 8 25.14 -24.69 15.36
N GLN A 9 26.30 -24.28 14.95
CA GLN A 9 26.37 -22.92 14.43
C GLN A 9 25.53 -22.77 13.21
N PHE A 10 25.54 -23.77 12.38
CA PHE A 10 24.78 -23.68 11.17
C PHE A 10 23.30 -23.64 11.45
N VAL A 11 22.86 -24.41 12.41
CA VAL A 11 21.47 -24.46 12.77
C VAL A 11 21.02 -23.10 13.33
N ILE A 12 21.83 -22.52 14.17
CA ILE A 12 21.49 -21.24 14.76
C ILE A 12 21.34 -20.18 13.69
N CYS A 13 22.24 -20.13 12.76
CA CYS A 13 22.15 -19.17 11.70
C CYS A 13 20.90 -19.37 10.88
N TRP A 14 20.61 -20.62 10.61
CA TRP A 14 19.48 -20.91 9.79
C TRP A 14 18.18 -20.53 10.45
N VAL A 15 18.06 -20.80 11.73
CA VAL A 15 16.85 -20.44 12.46
C VAL A 15 16.68 -18.93 12.52
N TYR A 16 17.76 -18.23 12.73
CA TYR A 16 17.70 -16.80 12.79
C TYR A 16 17.21 -16.20 11.47
N PHE A 17 17.70 -16.75 10.39
CA PHE A 17 17.29 -16.29 9.09
C PHE A 17 15.80 -16.58 8.86
N ALA A 18 15.34 -17.73 9.25
CA ALA A 18 13.94 -18.09 9.06
C ALA A 18 13.02 -17.20 9.87
N VAL A 19 13.44 -16.84 11.06
CA VAL A 19 12.63 -15.98 11.89
C VAL A 19 12.50 -14.60 11.26
N ASN A 20 13.57 -14.09 10.73
CA ASN A 20 13.52 -12.81 10.07
C ASN A 20 12.58 -12.82 8.87
N SER A 21 12.63 -13.86 8.10
CA SER A 21 11.74 -13.98 6.97
C SER A 21 10.30 -14.04 7.43
N TYR A 22 10.06 -14.78 8.46
CA TYR A 22 8.72 -14.92 8.96
C TYR A 22 8.18 -13.60 9.48
N VAL A 23 8.98 -12.86 10.20
CA VAL A 23 8.56 -11.58 10.72
C VAL A 23 8.25 -10.63 9.59
N SER A 24 9.07 -10.63 8.58
CA SER A 24 8.84 -9.79 7.43
C SER A 24 7.51 -10.11 6.79
N THR A 25 7.21 -11.38 6.65
CA THR A 25 5.94 -11.79 6.08
C THR A 25 4.77 -11.41 6.97
N ALA A 26 4.97 -11.56 8.27
CA ALA A 26 3.88 -11.32 9.20
C ALA A 26 3.44 -9.86 9.24
N VAL A 27 4.33 -8.93 8.88
CA VAL A 27 3.96 -7.53 8.94
C VAL A 27 3.41 -7.00 7.63
N GLU A 28 3.13 -7.90 6.70
CA GLU A 28 2.58 -7.48 5.42
C GLU A 28 1.08 -7.26 5.52
N VAL A 29 0.66 -6.38 6.39
CA VAL A 29 -0.74 -5.99 6.51
C VAL A 29 -0.91 -4.68 5.77
N ARG A 30 -1.86 -4.64 4.86
CA ARG A 30 -2.11 -3.46 4.06
C ARG A 30 -3.56 -3.04 4.17
N TYR A 31 -3.80 -1.77 3.98
CA TYR A 31 -5.13 -1.19 4.07
C TYR A 31 -5.59 -0.78 2.68
N GLN A 32 -6.90 -0.83 2.48
CA GLN A 32 -7.46 -0.46 1.19
C GLN A 32 -7.34 1.03 0.95
N CYS A 33 -6.94 1.38 -0.25
CA CYS A 33 -6.97 2.76 -0.68
C CYS A 33 -8.43 3.16 -0.88
N PRO A 34 -8.89 4.25 -0.30
CA PRO A 34 -10.29 4.64 -0.44
C PRO A 34 -10.68 5.01 -1.86
N CYS A 35 -9.73 5.31 -2.71
CA CYS A 35 -10.02 5.67 -4.08
C CYS A 35 -10.14 4.44 -4.98
N CYS A 36 -9.11 3.63 -5.08
CA CYS A 36 -9.14 2.49 -6.00
C CYS A 36 -9.57 1.18 -5.35
N GLY A 37 -9.55 1.11 -4.02
CA GLY A 37 -10.00 -0.09 -3.32
C GLY A 37 -8.96 -1.19 -3.17
N TYR A 38 -7.77 -1.00 -3.71
CA TYR A 38 -6.73 -2.01 -3.59
C TYR A 38 -5.93 -1.80 -2.31
N LYS A 39 -5.38 -2.89 -1.79
CA LYS A 39 -4.69 -2.87 -0.50
C LYS A 39 -3.26 -2.39 -0.70
N THR A 40 -3.09 -1.09 -0.81
CA THR A 40 -1.80 -0.50 -1.14
C THR A 40 -1.21 0.35 -0.02
N LEU A 41 -1.97 0.61 1.04
CA LEU A 41 -1.55 1.56 2.06
C LEU A 41 -1.03 0.86 3.31
N GLU A 42 -0.04 1.46 3.94
CA GLU A 42 0.50 0.93 5.18
C GLU A 42 -0.30 1.36 6.40
N ALA A 43 -0.96 2.52 6.31
CA ALA A 43 -1.79 3.02 7.40
C ALA A 43 -2.86 3.93 6.82
N PRO A 44 -4.06 3.91 7.38
CA PRO A 44 -5.13 4.76 6.87
C PRO A 44 -4.91 6.22 7.27
N GLY A 45 -5.24 7.13 6.39
CA GLY A 45 -5.21 8.56 6.69
C GLY A 45 -3.85 9.15 6.97
N ALA A 46 -2.79 8.50 6.51
CA ALA A 46 -1.44 8.92 6.83
C ALA A 46 -0.80 9.73 5.71
N LEU A 47 -1.58 10.23 4.79
CA LEU A 47 -1.10 11.00 3.64
C LEU A 47 -0.19 10.17 2.73
N GLU A 48 -0.39 8.89 2.74
CA GLU A 48 0.39 7.99 1.91
C GLU A 48 -0.13 8.01 0.48
N LEU A 49 0.76 7.97 -0.48
CA LEU A 49 0.40 8.04 -1.88
C LEU A 49 0.21 6.65 -2.43
N CYS A 50 -0.97 6.37 -2.96
CA CYS A 50 -1.27 5.06 -3.50
C CYS A 50 -0.57 4.85 -4.84
N PRO A 51 0.25 3.83 -5.00
CA PRO A 51 0.97 3.64 -6.26
C PRO A 51 0.07 3.17 -7.40
N VAL A 52 -1.14 2.73 -7.10
CA VAL A 52 -2.04 2.23 -8.14
C VAL A 52 -2.88 3.34 -8.75
N CYS A 53 -3.37 4.29 -7.94
CA CYS A 53 -4.23 5.36 -8.45
C CYS A 53 -3.66 6.76 -8.23
N TRP A 54 -2.64 6.89 -7.40
CA TRP A 54 -1.98 8.16 -7.09
C TRP A 54 -2.84 9.09 -6.23
N TRP A 55 -3.81 8.54 -5.52
CA TRP A 55 -4.56 9.28 -4.50
C TRP A 55 -3.71 9.36 -3.24
N GLU A 56 -3.64 10.54 -2.66
CA GLU A 56 -2.94 10.68 -1.39
C GLU A 56 -3.99 10.59 -0.29
N ASP A 57 -3.85 9.65 0.61
CA ASP A 57 -4.90 9.31 1.58
C ASP A 57 -4.95 10.34 2.69
N ASP A 58 -5.82 11.32 2.53
CA ASP A 58 -5.99 12.40 3.51
C ASP A 58 -7.06 12.10 4.54
N GLY A 59 -7.51 10.86 4.61
CA GLY A 59 -8.49 10.46 5.60
C GLY A 59 -9.93 10.55 5.17
N GLN A 60 -10.20 10.97 3.94
CA GLN A 60 -11.58 11.00 3.44
C GLN A 60 -12.11 9.58 3.31
N GLU A 61 -13.37 9.42 3.65
CA GLU A 61 -14.07 8.15 3.52
C GLU A 61 -15.43 8.39 2.90
N ASN A 62 -16.29 7.38 2.93
CA ASN A 62 -17.57 7.49 2.24
C ASN A 62 -18.42 8.67 2.72
N GLU A 63 -18.34 8.98 4.01
CA GLU A 63 -19.19 10.02 4.60
C GLU A 63 -18.83 11.41 4.10
N ASP A 64 -17.58 11.67 3.79
CA ASP A 64 -17.16 12.96 3.33
C ASP A 64 -16.49 12.91 1.96
N ALA A 65 -16.80 11.89 1.19
CA ALA A 65 -16.15 11.67 -0.10
C ALA A 65 -16.44 12.76 -1.11
N SER A 66 -17.50 13.56 -0.89
CA SER A 66 -17.84 14.64 -1.81
C SER A 66 -17.11 15.93 -1.50
N GLU A 67 -16.38 15.99 -0.40
CA GLU A 67 -15.68 17.22 -0.02
C GLU A 67 -14.40 17.40 -0.79
N VAL A 68 -14.10 18.66 -1.11
CA VAL A 68 -12.81 19.03 -1.69
C VAL A 68 -12.02 19.69 -0.58
N ARG A 69 -10.93 19.07 -0.17
CA ARG A 69 -10.21 19.56 0.99
C ARG A 69 -9.07 20.49 0.68
N LEU A 70 -8.81 20.75 -0.60
CA LEU A 70 -7.76 21.66 -1.03
C LEU A 70 -6.44 21.33 -0.32
N SER A 71 -6.19 20.04 -0.14
CA SER A 71 -4.97 19.61 0.49
C SER A 71 -4.05 19.00 -0.56
N VAL A 72 -3.44 17.89 -0.26
CA VAL A 72 -2.50 17.26 -1.17
C VAL A 72 -3.15 16.80 -2.48
N ASN A 73 -4.44 16.53 -2.47
CA ASN A 73 -5.16 16.12 -3.67
C ASN A 73 -5.71 17.30 -4.47
N GLY A 74 -5.43 18.51 -4.01
CA GLY A 74 -5.83 19.71 -4.72
C GLY A 74 -7.33 19.86 -4.79
N GLN A 75 -7.86 20.00 -5.98
CA GLN A 75 -9.28 20.23 -6.19
C GLN A 75 -10.11 18.95 -6.24
N LEU A 76 -9.50 17.81 -6.03
CA LEU A 76 -10.23 16.55 -6.15
C LEU A 76 -10.93 16.18 -4.86
N SER A 77 -12.20 15.79 -4.96
CA SER A 77 -12.86 15.08 -3.88
C SER A 77 -12.58 13.60 -4.07
N LEU A 78 -12.82 12.80 -3.04
CA LEU A 78 -12.64 11.37 -3.16
C LEU A 78 -13.59 10.79 -4.21
N ASN A 79 -14.82 11.29 -4.26
CA ASN A 79 -15.78 10.82 -5.25
C ASN A 79 -15.28 11.10 -6.67
N GLN A 80 -14.72 12.27 -6.90
CA GLN A 80 -14.20 12.60 -8.22
C GLN A 80 -13.01 11.70 -8.56
N ALA A 81 -12.15 11.43 -7.60
CA ALA A 81 -11.00 10.56 -7.81
C ALA A 81 -11.45 9.15 -8.13
N ARG A 82 -12.49 8.65 -7.45
CA ARG A 82 -13.03 7.33 -7.73
C ARG A 82 -13.58 7.23 -9.15
N THR A 83 -14.32 8.25 -9.55
CA THR A 83 -14.85 8.28 -10.92
C THR A 83 -13.72 8.30 -11.93
N ASN A 84 -12.71 9.12 -11.67
CA ASN A 84 -11.57 9.20 -12.57
C ASN A 84 -10.82 7.88 -12.66
N TYR A 85 -10.66 7.20 -11.53
CA TYR A 85 -9.98 5.93 -11.58
C TYR A 85 -10.75 4.91 -12.41
N GLY A 86 -12.07 4.91 -12.30
CA GLY A 86 -12.88 4.02 -13.10
C GLY A 86 -12.78 4.30 -14.59
N GLU A 87 -12.60 5.57 -14.94
CA GLU A 87 -12.54 5.95 -16.36
C GLU A 87 -11.14 5.92 -16.94
N PHE A 88 -10.14 6.34 -16.16
CA PHE A 88 -8.82 6.53 -16.71
C PHE A 88 -7.74 5.63 -16.10
N GLY A 89 -8.00 5.04 -14.96
CA GLY A 89 -7.01 4.23 -14.28
C GLY A 89 -6.11 5.01 -13.34
N ALA A 90 -6.51 6.23 -12.98
CA ALA A 90 -5.77 7.07 -12.04
C ALA A 90 -6.74 8.02 -11.38
N ALA A 91 -6.38 8.58 -10.22
CA ALA A 91 -7.23 9.53 -9.51
C ALA A 91 -7.46 10.79 -10.34
N HIS A 92 -6.56 11.10 -11.24
CA HIS A 92 -6.70 12.17 -12.20
C HIS A 92 -5.88 11.80 -13.43
N PRO A 93 -6.31 12.18 -14.64
CA PRO A 93 -5.54 11.82 -15.84
C PRO A 93 -4.09 12.29 -15.82
N ARG A 94 -3.80 13.39 -15.14
CA ARG A 94 -2.43 13.90 -15.08
C ARG A 94 -1.50 12.96 -14.31
N PHE A 95 -2.06 12.00 -13.57
CA PHE A 95 -1.26 11.06 -12.79
C PHE A 95 -0.94 9.78 -13.54
N LEU A 96 -1.46 9.64 -14.75
CA LEU A 96 -1.25 8.40 -15.50
C LEU A 96 0.21 7.98 -15.65
N PRO A 97 1.17 8.90 -15.82
CA PRO A 97 2.57 8.46 -15.94
C PRO A 97 3.14 7.85 -14.66
N TYR A 98 2.46 8.02 -13.53
CA TYR A 98 3.00 7.60 -12.24
C TYR A 98 2.36 6.35 -11.67
N VAL A 99 1.23 5.93 -12.23
CA VAL A 99 0.49 4.80 -11.65
C VAL A 99 0.94 3.49 -12.26
N ARG A 100 0.63 2.40 -11.56
CA ARG A 100 0.88 1.05 -12.06
C ARG A 100 -0.32 0.18 -11.75
N LYS A 101 -0.38 -0.97 -12.36
CA LYS A 101 -1.46 -1.90 -12.09
C LYS A 101 -1.30 -2.50 -10.71
N PRO A 102 -2.41 -2.90 -10.08
CA PRO A 102 -2.31 -3.52 -8.76
C PRO A 102 -1.62 -4.87 -8.83
N GLN A 103 -0.85 -5.18 -7.80
CA GLN A 103 -0.20 -6.45 -7.68
C GLN A 103 -1.18 -7.46 -7.09
N ARG A 104 -0.85 -8.74 -7.23
CA ARG A 104 -1.73 -9.77 -6.74
C ARG A 104 -2.01 -9.64 -5.25
N VAL A 105 -0.99 -9.33 -4.47
CA VAL A 105 -1.17 -9.23 -3.03
C VAL A 105 -1.99 -8.02 -2.61
N GLU A 106 -2.22 -7.09 -3.50
CA GLU A 106 -2.99 -5.89 -3.22
C GLU A 106 -4.48 -6.05 -3.54
N GLN A 107 -4.84 -7.12 -4.17
CA GLN A 107 -6.22 -7.35 -4.60
C GLN A 107 -7.10 -7.99 -3.48
#